data_74c7ebf02cd17fb1eb3e9b55ce2b9f8c
#
_entry.id   74c7ebf02cd17fb1eb3e9b55ce2b9f8c
#
_cell.length_a   1.000
_cell.length_b   1.000
_cell.length_c   1.000
_cell.angle_alpha   90.00
_cell.angle_beta   90.00
_cell.angle_gamma   90.00
#
_symmetry.space_group_name_H-M   'P 1'
#
loop_
_entity.id
_entity.type
_entity.pdbx_description
1 polymer ?
#
loop_
_entity_poly.entity_id
_entity_poly.type
_entity_poly.pdbx_seq_one_letter_code
_entity_poly.pdbx_strand_id
1 'polypeptide(L)'
;MTADAGTTTTGDRLYGPQTELGVRNFPPLGRTFGDLAPFVRHYARVKLAAARANLAAGVLDEARCAAIGTACQEIIAGGHADQFPTPLVHGGGGTTANMNANEVIAARASAIAGLPVHPNDHVNASQSTNDTYPTAMALTILELVAEPVAALRELAAAFRCKAAEFDETPHLGRTCLQDAVRLTAGDSHRAHAAAVDRVATGLENSAAGLHAVPIGATAVGTGIGAPDGFGERCAAELAELTGRPITAAADRFDALAHFDPYAEIAAAGTRAALTTAKIAADIRLLSSGPRGGFGDLTIPAVQAGSSIMPAKVNPVVSEYVMQLSYRVRGHGHAVECAVAAGELELNVMEPVVLDALTGTFDDLTAAATTFARRCVDGLAWDGPHRERNLTGALDRWVELSAAEGYETATGRLRDGGGDA
;
A
#
# COMPACT_ATOMS: atom_id res chain seq x y z
N MET A 1 -35.39 -9.37 11.56
CA MET A 1 -35.67 -8.49 10.41
C MET A 1 -34.79 -9.02 9.28
N THR A 2 -35.37 -9.77 8.39
CA THR A 2 -34.74 -10.39 7.21
C THR A 2 -34.58 -9.30 6.17
N ALA A 3 -33.32 -8.93 5.86
CA ALA A 3 -33.03 -8.07 4.73
C ALA A 3 -33.33 -8.84 3.44
N ASP A 4 -34.17 -8.27 2.64
CA ASP A 4 -34.58 -8.73 1.32
C ASP A 4 -33.36 -8.74 0.40
N ALA A 5 -32.85 -9.91 0.05
CA ALA A 5 -31.85 -10.09 -0.99
C ALA A 5 -32.53 -9.81 -2.33
N GLY A 6 -32.26 -8.63 -2.88
CA GLY A 6 -32.76 -8.22 -4.19
C GLY A 6 -32.46 -9.32 -5.23
N THR A 7 -33.50 -9.93 -5.75
CA THR A 7 -33.47 -10.87 -6.86
C THR A 7 -33.02 -10.15 -8.11
N THR A 8 -31.72 -10.25 -8.44
CA THR A 8 -31.23 -9.97 -9.81
C THR A 8 -31.93 -10.94 -10.76
N THR A 9 -32.57 -10.41 -11.75
CA THR A 9 -33.23 -11.18 -12.81
C THR A 9 -32.19 -12.03 -13.55
N THR A 10 -32.49 -13.28 -13.81
CA THR A 10 -31.64 -14.30 -14.46
C THR A 10 -31.13 -13.92 -15.87
N GLY A 11 -31.47 -12.74 -16.40
CA GLY A 11 -31.06 -12.23 -17.71
C GLY A 11 -29.77 -11.41 -17.72
N ASP A 12 -29.31 -10.88 -16.57
CA ASP A 12 -28.18 -9.94 -16.49
C ASP A 12 -26.91 -10.55 -15.91
N ARG A 13 -26.96 -11.82 -15.46
CA ARG A 13 -25.82 -12.47 -14.81
C ARG A 13 -24.89 -13.12 -15.83
N LEU A 14 -23.60 -12.70 -15.80
CA LEU A 14 -22.54 -13.21 -16.69
C LEU A 14 -21.70 -14.33 -16.03
N TYR A 15 -21.55 -14.33 -14.70
CA TYR A 15 -20.81 -15.41 -14.02
C TYR A 15 -21.61 -16.70 -13.95
N GLY A 16 -20.89 -17.82 -13.88
CA GLY A 16 -21.46 -19.16 -13.98
C GLY A 16 -21.33 -19.98 -12.70
N PRO A 17 -21.46 -21.35 -12.85
CA PRO A 17 -21.55 -22.27 -11.72
C PRO A 17 -20.32 -22.30 -10.80
N GLN A 18 -19.10 -22.10 -11.34
CA GLN A 18 -17.88 -22.11 -10.53
C GLN A 18 -17.81 -20.90 -9.61
N THR A 19 -18.21 -19.73 -10.10
CA THR A 19 -18.36 -18.52 -9.28
C THR A 19 -19.40 -18.72 -8.18
N GLU A 20 -20.57 -19.31 -8.49
CA GLU A 20 -21.61 -19.61 -7.50
C GLU A 20 -21.10 -20.55 -6.39
N LEU A 21 -20.31 -21.57 -6.77
CA LEU A 21 -19.67 -22.45 -5.80
C LEU A 21 -18.68 -21.71 -4.92
N GLY A 22 -17.87 -20.82 -5.50
CA GLY A 22 -16.92 -19.99 -4.76
C GLY A 22 -17.60 -19.09 -3.73
N VAL A 23 -18.64 -18.38 -4.12
CA VAL A 23 -19.45 -17.53 -3.22
C VAL A 23 -20.11 -18.35 -2.09
N ARG A 24 -20.57 -19.57 -2.40
CA ARG A 24 -21.19 -20.46 -1.40
C ARG A 24 -20.17 -21.04 -0.43
N ASN A 25 -18.98 -21.38 -0.91
CA ASN A 25 -17.95 -22.06 -0.10
C ASN A 25 -17.22 -21.09 0.85
N PHE A 26 -17.09 -19.83 0.44
CA PHE A 26 -16.31 -18.84 1.18
C PHE A 26 -17.23 -17.65 1.55
N PRO A 27 -17.59 -17.48 2.83
CA PRO A 27 -18.38 -16.33 3.25
C PRO A 27 -17.56 -15.04 3.03
N PRO A 28 -18.21 -13.93 2.60
CA PRO A 28 -17.49 -12.68 2.38
C PRO A 28 -16.99 -12.13 3.72
N LEU A 29 -15.67 -11.99 3.84
CA LEU A 29 -15.00 -11.33 4.95
C LEU A 29 -14.26 -10.11 4.37
N GLY A 30 -14.85 -8.92 4.49
CA GLY A 30 -14.29 -7.70 3.92
C GLY A 30 -14.57 -7.57 2.43
N ARG A 31 -13.52 -7.48 1.61
CA ARG A 31 -13.61 -7.19 0.17
C ARG A 31 -13.97 -8.42 -0.66
N THR A 32 -14.72 -8.17 -1.73
CA THR A 32 -14.87 -9.09 -2.86
C THR A 32 -13.85 -8.79 -3.95
N PHE A 33 -13.75 -9.67 -4.94
CA PHE A 33 -12.93 -9.42 -6.14
C PHE A 33 -13.37 -8.13 -6.85
N GLY A 34 -14.69 -7.90 -6.99
CA GLY A 34 -15.26 -6.71 -7.60
C GLY A 34 -14.97 -5.41 -6.86
N ASP A 35 -14.79 -5.45 -5.53
CA ASP A 35 -14.45 -4.26 -4.74
C ASP A 35 -13.02 -3.76 -4.99
N LEU A 36 -12.15 -4.59 -5.57
CA LEU A 36 -10.80 -4.21 -5.94
C LEU A 36 -10.69 -3.97 -7.45
N ALA A 37 -11.29 -2.88 -7.92
CA ALA A 37 -11.36 -2.53 -9.35
C ALA A 37 -10.01 -2.58 -10.09
N PRO A 38 -8.86 -2.15 -9.54
CA PRO A 38 -7.55 -2.34 -10.17
C PRO A 38 -7.23 -3.81 -10.47
N PHE A 39 -7.54 -4.72 -9.55
CA PHE A 39 -7.29 -6.14 -9.72
C PHE A 39 -8.18 -6.76 -10.81
N VAL A 40 -9.46 -6.41 -10.85
CA VAL A 40 -10.38 -6.81 -11.93
C VAL A 40 -9.85 -6.36 -13.29
N ARG A 41 -9.43 -5.09 -13.41
CA ARG A 41 -8.86 -4.53 -14.64
C ARG A 41 -7.59 -5.26 -15.07
N HIS A 42 -6.68 -5.52 -14.13
CA HIS A 42 -5.43 -6.21 -14.47
C HIS A 42 -5.66 -7.68 -14.80
N TYR A 43 -6.62 -8.33 -14.15
CA TYR A 43 -7.01 -9.70 -14.52
C TYR A 43 -7.55 -9.75 -15.96
N ALA A 44 -8.39 -8.79 -16.34
CA ALA A 44 -8.88 -8.66 -17.73
C ALA A 44 -7.74 -8.35 -18.72
N ARG A 45 -6.73 -7.53 -18.33
CA ARG A 45 -5.52 -7.30 -19.17
C ARG A 45 -4.73 -8.59 -19.39
N VAL A 46 -4.56 -9.42 -18.34
CA VAL A 46 -3.90 -10.74 -18.46
C VAL A 46 -4.66 -11.62 -19.45
N LYS A 47 -5.99 -11.69 -19.36
CA LYS A 47 -6.82 -12.49 -20.28
C LYS A 47 -6.78 -11.97 -21.71
N LEU A 48 -6.76 -10.66 -21.90
CA LEU A 48 -6.60 -10.01 -23.22
C LEU A 48 -5.24 -10.35 -23.85
N ALA A 49 -4.15 -10.21 -23.07
CA ALA A 49 -2.80 -10.54 -23.53
C ALA A 49 -2.68 -12.02 -23.92
N ALA A 50 -3.24 -12.91 -23.08
CA ALA A 50 -3.26 -14.33 -23.36
C ALA A 50 -4.07 -14.70 -24.62
N ALA A 51 -5.23 -14.06 -24.85
CA ALA A 51 -6.03 -14.29 -26.05
C ALA A 51 -5.27 -13.88 -27.31
N ARG A 52 -4.58 -12.73 -27.30
CA ARG A 52 -3.74 -12.26 -28.43
C ARG A 52 -2.55 -13.17 -28.68
N ALA A 53 -1.87 -13.60 -27.62
CA ALA A 53 -0.77 -14.57 -27.74
C ALA A 53 -1.22 -15.91 -28.31
N ASN A 54 -2.40 -16.39 -27.91
CA ASN A 54 -3.01 -17.62 -28.42
C ASN A 54 -3.46 -17.49 -29.89
N LEU A 55 -3.98 -16.33 -30.30
CA LEU A 55 -4.26 -16.07 -31.71
C LEU A 55 -2.98 -16.13 -32.54
N ALA A 56 -1.92 -15.45 -32.11
CA ALA A 56 -0.63 -15.45 -32.79
C ALA A 56 0.00 -16.85 -32.91
N ALA A 57 -0.31 -17.74 -31.96
CA ALA A 57 0.13 -19.13 -31.95
C ALA A 57 -0.84 -20.11 -32.66
N GLY A 58 -1.98 -19.64 -33.19
CA GLY A 58 -2.99 -20.48 -33.85
C GLY A 58 -3.81 -21.34 -32.89
N VAL A 59 -3.80 -21.07 -31.60
CA VAL A 59 -4.61 -21.76 -30.59
C VAL A 59 -6.04 -21.25 -30.57
N LEU A 60 -6.24 -19.94 -30.77
CA LEU A 60 -7.54 -19.31 -30.93
C LEU A 60 -7.75 -18.83 -32.35
N ASP A 61 -9.00 -18.89 -32.83
CA ASP A 61 -9.42 -18.21 -34.07
C ASP A 61 -9.67 -16.71 -33.87
N GLU A 62 -9.70 -15.96 -34.99
CA GLU A 62 -9.88 -14.52 -35.00
C GLU A 62 -11.20 -14.07 -34.35
N ALA A 63 -12.31 -14.79 -34.60
CA ALA A 63 -13.63 -14.39 -34.11
C ALA A 63 -13.70 -14.50 -32.58
N ARG A 64 -13.20 -15.59 -32.01
CA ARG A 64 -13.15 -15.75 -30.54
C ARG A 64 -12.18 -14.79 -29.89
N CYS A 65 -10.99 -14.60 -30.47
CA CYS A 65 -10.01 -13.65 -29.95
C CYS A 65 -10.58 -12.22 -29.93
N ALA A 66 -11.20 -11.77 -31.01
CA ALA A 66 -11.84 -10.46 -31.10
C ALA A 66 -12.94 -10.27 -30.04
N ALA A 67 -13.80 -11.27 -29.87
CA ALA A 67 -14.88 -11.23 -28.90
C ALA A 67 -14.38 -11.23 -27.43
N ILE A 68 -13.38 -12.07 -27.09
CA ILE A 68 -12.70 -12.07 -25.80
C ILE A 68 -12.05 -10.68 -25.57
N GLY A 69 -11.39 -10.15 -26.59
CA GLY A 69 -10.76 -8.83 -26.52
C GLY A 69 -11.76 -7.72 -26.22
N THR A 70 -12.92 -7.71 -26.87
CA THR A 70 -13.97 -6.72 -26.60
C THR A 70 -14.53 -6.86 -25.18
N ALA A 71 -14.83 -8.10 -24.73
CA ALA A 71 -15.29 -8.32 -23.37
C ALA A 71 -14.25 -7.86 -22.30
N CYS A 72 -12.98 -8.15 -22.53
CA CYS A 72 -11.91 -7.67 -21.65
C CYS A 72 -11.82 -6.14 -21.64
N GLN A 73 -11.96 -5.48 -22.77
CA GLN A 73 -11.94 -4.01 -22.85
C GLN A 73 -13.12 -3.36 -22.12
N GLU A 74 -14.32 -3.94 -22.17
CA GLU A 74 -15.46 -3.49 -21.39
C GLU A 74 -15.15 -3.56 -19.87
N ILE A 75 -14.57 -4.67 -19.41
CA ILE A 75 -14.17 -4.85 -17.99
C ILE A 75 -13.04 -3.85 -17.61
N ILE A 76 -12.04 -3.67 -18.47
CA ILE A 76 -10.95 -2.70 -18.24
C ILE A 76 -11.49 -1.27 -18.11
N ALA A 77 -12.53 -0.93 -18.85
CA ALA A 77 -13.22 0.36 -18.78
C ALA A 77 -14.13 0.51 -17.54
N GLY A 78 -14.22 -0.52 -16.68
CA GLY A 78 -15.03 -0.51 -15.45
C GLY A 78 -16.44 -1.08 -15.61
N GLY A 79 -16.77 -1.66 -16.76
CA GLY A 79 -18.03 -2.38 -16.96
C GLY A 79 -18.06 -3.70 -16.18
N HIS A 80 -19.27 -4.16 -15.89
CA HIS A 80 -19.53 -5.48 -15.27
C HIS A 80 -18.94 -5.67 -13.86
N ALA A 81 -18.70 -4.60 -13.10
CA ALA A 81 -18.07 -4.69 -11.77
C ALA A 81 -18.87 -5.56 -10.77
N ASP A 82 -20.18 -5.60 -10.90
CA ASP A 82 -21.11 -6.42 -10.12
C ASP A 82 -21.03 -7.92 -10.43
N GLN A 83 -20.30 -8.31 -11.48
CA GLN A 83 -20.15 -9.69 -11.90
C GLN A 83 -18.97 -10.43 -11.22
N PHE A 84 -18.28 -9.78 -10.27
CA PHE A 84 -17.14 -10.33 -9.54
C PHE A 84 -17.41 -10.47 -8.03
N PRO A 85 -18.42 -11.30 -7.61
CA PRO A 85 -18.88 -11.38 -6.22
C PRO A 85 -18.02 -12.29 -5.34
N THR A 86 -17.00 -12.96 -5.87
CA THR A 86 -16.18 -13.90 -5.10
C THR A 86 -15.39 -13.15 -4.02
N PRO A 87 -15.24 -13.71 -2.79
CA PRO A 87 -14.40 -13.11 -1.76
C PRO A 87 -12.98 -12.89 -2.23
N LEU A 88 -12.34 -11.78 -1.87
CA LEU A 88 -10.95 -11.52 -2.23
C LEU A 88 -10.01 -12.54 -1.56
N VAL A 89 -10.25 -12.85 -0.28
CA VAL A 89 -9.50 -13.89 0.45
C VAL A 89 -10.26 -15.21 0.38
N HIS A 90 -9.67 -16.19 -0.29
CA HIS A 90 -10.24 -17.52 -0.48
C HIS A 90 -9.12 -18.57 -0.65
N GLY A 91 -9.42 -19.85 -0.44
CA GLY A 91 -8.48 -20.94 -0.64
C GLY A 91 -8.32 -21.34 -2.10
N GLY A 92 -7.25 -22.09 -2.39
CA GLY A 92 -7.00 -22.68 -3.73
C GLY A 92 -6.21 -21.78 -4.67
N GLY A 93 -5.29 -20.93 -4.15
CA GLY A 93 -4.33 -20.18 -4.98
C GLY A 93 -4.98 -19.29 -6.03
N GLY A 94 -6.11 -18.64 -5.72
CA GLY A 94 -6.76 -17.73 -6.65
C GLY A 94 -7.71 -18.39 -7.67
N THR A 95 -7.88 -19.72 -7.65
CA THR A 95 -8.71 -20.44 -8.66
C THR A 95 -10.15 -19.93 -8.72
N THR A 96 -10.74 -19.56 -7.58
CA THR A 96 -12.11 -19.03 -7.54
C THR A 96 -12.21 -17.71 -8.31
N ALA A 97 -11.26 -16.79 -8.14
CA ALA A 97 -11.21 -15.52 -8.88
C ALA A 97 -10.91 -15.73 -10.38
N ASN A 98 -9.98 -16.65 -10.71
CA ASN A 98 -9.69 -17.00 -12.09
C ASN A 98 -10.93 -17.55 -12.82
N MET A 99 -11.66 -18.47 -12.19
CA MET A 99 -12.88 -19.01 -12.80
C MET A 99 -13.97 -17.94 -12.92
N ASN A 100 -14.11 -17.07 -11.94
CA ASN A 100 -15.05 -15.95 -12.04
C ASN A 100 -14.71 -15.05 -13.25
N ALA A 101 -13.46 -14.66 -13.43
CA ALA A 101 -13.04 -13.87 -14.60
C ALA A 101 -13.28 -14.64 -15.92
N ASN A 102 -12.94 -15.94 -15.98
CA ASN A 102 -13.13 -16.75 -17.16
C ASN A 102 -14.61 -16.88 -17.56
N GLU A 103 -15.50 -17.11 -16.57
CA GLU A 103 -16.94 -17.26 -16.81
C GLU A 103 -17.58 -15.96 -17.31
N VAL A 104 -17.25 -14.83 -16.67
CA VAL A 104 -17.77 -13.49 -17.08
C VAL A 104 -17.30 -13.14 -18.48
N ILE A 105 -16.02 -13.30 -18.78
CA ILE A 105 -15.46 -13.02 -20.11
C ILE A 105 -16.06 -13.96 -21.17
N ALA A 106 -16.18 -15.26 -20.86
CA ALA A 106 -16.73 -16.23 -21.80
C ALA A 106 -18.20 -15.96 -22.15
N ALA A 107 -19.02 -15.68 -21.15
CA ALA A 107 -20.43 -15.35 -21.34
C ALA A 107 -20.59 -14.09 -22.20
N ARG A 108 -19.84 -13.02 -21.85
CA ARG A 108 -19.88 -11.77 -22.60
C ARG A 108 -19.36 -11.92 -24.04
N ALA A 109 -18.23 -12.60 -24.22
CA ALA A 109 -17.66 -12.87 -25.54
C ALA A 109 -18.58 -13.74 -26.42
N SER A 110 -19.27 -14.72 -25.83
CA SER A 110 -20.27 -15.52 -26.56
C SER A 110 -21.42 -14.66 -27.08
N ALA A 111 -21.91 -13.72 -26.27
CA ALA A 111 -22.96 -12.79 -26.68
C ALA A 111 -22.48 -11.83 -27.79
N ILE A 112 -21.24 -11.37 -27.74
CA ILE A 112 -20.63 -10.49 -28.75
C ILE A 112 -20.45 -11.22 -30.09
N ALA A 113 -19.89 -12.44 -30.04
CA ALA A 113 -19.53 -13.18 -31.24
C ALA A 113 -20.72 -13.91 -31.89
N GLY A 114 -21.81 -14.13 -31.16
CA GLY A 114 -22.91 -15.00 -31.58
C GLY A 114 -22.52 -16.48 -31.75
N LEU A 115 -21.42 -16.91 -31.15
CA LEU A 115 -20.91 -18.27 -31.14
C LEU A 115 -20.38 -18.65 -29.75
N PRO A 116 -20.30 -19.96 -29.39
CA PRO A 116 -19.86 -20.40 -28.09
C PRO A 116 -18.39 -20.03 -27.81
N VAL A 117 -18.14 -19.33 -26.68
CA VAL A 117 -16.82 -19.14 -26.09
C VAL A 117 -16.81 -19.87 -24.75
N HIS A 118 -15.91 -20.84 -24.59
CA HIS A 118 -15.82 -21.64 -23.38
C HIS A 118 -14.83 -21.03 -22.38
N PRO A 119 -15.13 -20.96 -21.06
CA PRO A 119 -14.25 -20.33 -20.07
C PRO A 119 -12.88 -21.01 -19.98
N ASN A 120 -12.79 -22.32 -20.06
CA ASN A 120 -11.52 -23.04 -19.96
C ASN A 120 -10.84 -23.24 -21.32
N ASP A 121 -11.59 -23.66 -22.35
CA ASP A 121 -10.98 -24.06 -23.63
C ASP A 121 -10.54 -22.84 -24.48
N HIS A 122 -11.16 -21.67 -24.24
CA HIS A 122 -10.88 -20.45 -25.01
C HIS A 122 -10.31 -19.32 -24.15
N VAL A 123 -11.02 -18.89 -23.07
CA VAL A 123 -10.56 -17.75 -22.24
C VAL A 123 -9.31 -18.11 -21.45
N ASN A 124 -9.26 -19.34 -20.89
CA ASN A 124 -8.13 -19.85 -20.10
C ASN A 124 -7.13 -20.68 -20.92
N ALA A 125 -7.26 -20.75 -22.25
CA ALA A 125 -6.34 -21.51 -23.10
C ALA A 125 -4.88 -21.17 -22.82
N SER A 126 -4.00 -22.15 -22.75
CA SER A 126 -2.55 -22.01 -22.49
C SER A 126 -2.18 -21.45 -21.13
N GLN A 127 -3.10 -21.36 -20.17
CA GLN A 127 -2.92 -20.71 -18.87
C GLN A 127 -3.22 -21.67 -17.71
N SER A 128 -2.69 -21.34 -16.54
CA SER A 128 -3.13 -21.83 -15.24
C SER A 128 -3.54 -20.66 -14.35
N THR A 129 -4.32 -20.92 -13.30
CA THR A 129 -4.49 -19.93 -12.23
C THR A 129 -3.13 -19.55 -11.65
N ASN A 130 -2.24 -20.54 -11.53
CA ASN A 130 -0.94 -20.41 -10.87
C ASN A 130 -0.02 -19.36 -11.51
N ASP A 131 -0.18 -19.10 -12.81
CA ASP A 131 0.59 -18.07 -13.51
C ASP A 131 -0.21 -16.79 -13.79
N THR A 132 -1.55 -16.90 -13.93
CA THR A 132 -2.39 -15.71 -14.22
C THR A 132 -2.71 -14.88 -12.99
N TYR A 133 -3.02 -15.51 -11.85
CA TYR A 133 -3.35 -14.80 -10.63
C TYR A 133 -2.16 -13.94 -10.12
N PRO A 134 -0.96 -14.50 -9.89
CA PRO A 134 0.19 -13.72 -9.45
C PRO A 134 0.63 -12.68 -10.49
N THR A 135 0.43 -12.91 -11.79
CA THR A 135 0.66 -11.88 -12.82
C THR A 135 -0.29 -10.70 -12.63
N ALA A 136 -1.60 -10.94 -12.48
CA ALA A 136 -2.57 -9.88 -12.24
C ALA A 136 -2.33 -9.17 -10.90
N MET A 137 -1.93 -9.91 -9.85
CA MET A 137 -1.56 -9.38 -8.55
C MET A 137 -0.35 -8.46 -8.64
N ALA A 138 0.71 -8.87 -9.34
CA ALA A 138 1.90 -8.04 -9.54
C ALA A 138 1.57 -6.71 -10.22
N LEU A 139 0.80 -6.74 -11.31
CA LEU A 139 0.36 -5.54 -12.01
C LEU A 139 -0.49 -4.62 -11.12
N THR A 140 -1.33 -5.20 -10.28
CA THR A 140 -2.18 -4.47 -9.34
C THR A 140 -1.34 -3.75 -8.28
N ILE A 141 -0.39 -4.44 -7.67
CA ILE A 141 0.51 -3.87 -6.67
C ILE A 141 1.38 -2.76 -7.29
N LEU A 142 1.90 -2.96 -8.51
CA LEU A 142 2.63 -1.94 -9.26
C LEU A 142 1.79 -0.67 -9.56
N GLU A 143 0.48 -0.81 -9.74
CA GLU A 143 -0.41 0.34 -9.88
C GLU A 143 -0.66 1.02 -8.53
N LEU A 144 -1.06 0.25 -7.53
CA LEU A 144 -1.51 0.76 -6.24
C LEU A 144 -0.41 1.40 -5.39
N VAL A 145 0.83 0.96 -5.49
CA VAL A 145 1.96 1.52 -4.72
C VAL A 145 2.23 2.99 -5.02
N ALA A 146 1.81 3.48 -6.16
CA ALA A 146 2.01 4.88 -6.56
C ALA A 146 1.26 5.87 -5.65
N GLU A 147 0.10 5.49 -5.13
CA GLU A 147 -0.74 6.37 -4.30
C GLU A 147 -0.11 6.66 -2.93
N PRO A 148 0.27 5.66 -2.10
CA PRO A 148 0.97 5.94 -0.85
C PRO A 148 2.32 6.62 -1.05
N VAL A 149 3.05 6.35 -2.13
CA VAL A 149 4.29 7.07 -2.46
C VAL A 149 4.02 8.55 -2.71
N ALA A 150 2.99 8.88 -3.48
CA ALA A 150 2.58 10.26 -3.72
C ALA A 150 2.14 10.97 -2.43
N ALA A 151 1.36 10.30 -1.58
CA ALA A 151 0.90 10.82 -0.29
C ALA A 151 2.08 11.08 0.68
N LEU A 152 3.07 10.19 0.74
CA LEU A 152 4.28 10.39 1.52
C LEU A 152 5.11 11.57 1.00
N ARG A 153 5.22 11.73 -0.32
CA ARG A 153 5.91 12.89 -0.92
C ARG A 153 5.17 14.20 -0.64
N GLU A 154 3.84 14.21 -0.62
CA GLU A 154 3.04 15.36 -0.18
C GLU A 154 3.34 15.71 1.29
N LEU A 155 3.38 14.71 2.18
CA LEU A 155 3.74 14.91 3.59
C LEU A 155 5.17 15.48 3.74
N ALA A 156 6.13 14.97 3.00
CA ALA A 156 7.50 15.50 2.99
C ALA A 156 7.54 16.95 2.51
N ALA A 157 6.73 17.30 1.50
CA ALA A 157 6.61 18.68 1.03
C ALA A 157 6.01 19.61 2.09
N ALA A 158 4.97 19.17 2.81
CA ALA A 158 4.39 19.93 3.92
C ALA A 158 5.45 20.22 5.01
N PHE A 159 6.28 19.22 5.38
CA PHE A 159 7.37 19.44 6.31
C PHE A 159 8.45 20.39 5.77
N ARG A 160 8.76 20.37 4.47
CA ARG A 160 9.67 21.36 3.87
C ARG A 160 9.12 22.79 3.94
N CYS A 161 7.82 22.98 3.73
CA CYS A 161 7.18 24.27 3.92
C CYS A 161 7.31 24.76 5.36
N LYS A 162 7.07 23.89 6.34
CA LYS A 162 7.26 24.21 7.77
C LYS A 162 8.72 24.45 8.13
N ALA A 163 9.66 23.75 7.51
CA ALA A 163 11.08 24.00 7.67
C ALA A 163 11.48 25.42 7.24
N ALA A 164 10.94 25.91 6.12
CA ALA A 164 11.18 27.27 5.65
C ALA A 164 10.46 28.32 6.52
N GLU A 165 9.22 28.06 6.93
CA GLU A 165 8.41 28.95 7.78
C GLU A 165 9.09 29.22 9.14
N PHE A 166 9.70 28.18 9.74
CA PHE A 166 10.29 28.23 11.08
C PHE A 166 11.81 28.08 11.10
N ASP A 167 12.49 28.50 10.02
CA ASP A 167 13.92 28.30 9.83
C ASP A 167 14.78 28.87 10.97
N GLU A 168 14.42 30.06 11.45
CA GLU A 168 15.11 30.77 12.53
C GLU A 168 14.41 30.68 13.91
N THR A 169 13.36 29.83 14.02
CA THR A 169 12.59 29.69 15.26
C THR A 169 13.30 28.78 16.23
N PRO A 170 13.90 29.24 17.34
CA PRO A 170 14.61 28.41 18.26
C PRO A 170 13.64 27.60 19.14
N HIS A 171 14.00 26.37 19.45
CA HIS A 171 13.36 25.56 20.47
C HIS A 171 14.36 24.71 21.23
N LEU A 172 13.94 24.20 22.41
CA LEU A 172 14.76 23.33 23.24
C LEU A 172 14.83 21.92 22.65
N GLY A 173 16.03 21.45 22.35
CA GLY A 173 16.29 20.05 22.03
C GLY A 173 16.21 19.18 23.27
N ARG A 174 15.77 17.94 23.08
CA ARG A 174 15.67 16.95 24.16
C ARG A 174 16.27 15.62 23.75
N THR A 175 17.03 15.04 24.67
CA THR A 175 17.55 13.66 24.55
C THR A 175 17.11 12.88 25.76
N CYS A 176 16.63 11.66 25.61
CA CYS A 176 16.01 10.88 26.68
C CYS A 176 14.87 11.64 27.41
N LEU A 177 14.19 12.53 26.70
CA LEU A 177 13.19 13.47 27.23
C LEU A 177 13.75 14.48 28.27
N GLN A 178 15.06 14.59 28.40
CA GLN A 178 15.74 15.60 29.24
C GLN A 178 16.20 16.75 28.38
N ASP A 179 16.29 17.94 29.00
CA ASP A 179 16.74 19.16 28.35
C ASP A 179 18.15 19.00 27.80
N ALA A 180 18.36 19.51 26.58
CA ALA A 180 19.63 19.47 25.90
C ALA A 180 19.98 20.87 25.34
N VAL A 181 20.53 20.94 24.15
CA VAL A 181 20.92 22.19 23.50
C VAL A 181 19.82 22.73 22.59
N ARG A 182 19.92 24.00 22.23
CA ARG A 182 19.03 24.66 21.26
C ARG A 182 19.25 24.13 19.86
N LEU A 183 18.16 24.08 19.10
CA LEU A 183 18.14 23.91 17.64
C LEU A 183 17.00 24.74 17.08
N THR A 184 16.84 24.80 15.75
CA THR A 184 15.69 25.48 15.15
C THR A 184 14.55 24.49 14.84
N ALA A 185 13.33 24.99 14.85
CA ALA A 185 12.17 24.22 14.38
C ALA A 185 12.31 23.85 12.89
N GLY A 186 12.97 24.72 12.11
CA GLY A 186 13.34 24.44 10.72
C GLY A 186 14.23 23.20 10.59
N ASP A 187 15.23 23.02 11.47
CA ASP A 187 16.09 21.82 11.49
C ASP A 187 15.28 20.56 11.74
N SER A 188 14.36 20.60 12.72
CA SER A 188 13.49 19.48 13.03
C SER A 188 12.61 19.08 11.86
N HIS A 189 11.99 20.05 11.18
CA HIS A 189 11.13 19.77 10.04
C HIS A 189 11.90 19.34 8.78
N ARG A 190 13.14 19.85 8.56
CA ARG A 190 14.05 19.32 7.51
C ARG A 190 14.36 17.85 7.73
N ALA A 191 14.64 17.47 8.99
CA ALA A 191 14.88 16.06 9.33
C ALA A 191 13.65 15.18 9.11
N HIS A 192 12.45 15.67 9.46
CA HIS A 192 11.19 14.97 9.18
C HIS A 192 10.98 14.76 7.68
N ALA A 193 11.14 15.82 6.88
CA ALA A 193 11.00 15.75 5.41
C ALA A 193 11.96 14.72 4.80
N ALA A 194 13.24 14.78 5.19
CA ALA A 194 14.26 13.84 4.71
C ALA A 194 13.95 12.38 5.07
N ALA A 195 13.42 12.14 6.28
CA ALA A 195 13.04 10.80 6.70
C ALA A 195 11.85 10.27 5.89
N VAL A 196 10.83 11.09 5.64
CA VAL A 196 9.64 10.72 4.87
C VAL A 196 10.01 10.49 3.39
N ASP A 197 10.82 11.35 2.77
CA ASP A 197 11.29 11.16 1.38
C ASP A 197 12.06 9.84 1.23
N ARG A 198 12.91 9.51 2.18
CA ARG A 198 13.70 8.26 2.16
C ARG A 198 12.82 7.02 2.21
N VAL A 199 11.76 7.01 3.01
CA VAL A 199 10.85 5.85 3.08
C VAL A 199 9.90 5.80 1.89
N ALA A 200 9.50 6.95 1.32
CA ALA A 200 8.73 7.00 0.07
C ALA A 200 9.53 6.39 -1.10
N THR A 201 10.78 6.79 -1.27
CA THR A 201 11.69 6.22 -2.28
C THR A 201 11.93 4.73 -2.05
N GLY A 202 12.08 4.31 -0.79
CA GLY A 202 12.25 2.90 -0.45
C GLY A 202 11.02 2.05 -0.79
N LEU A 203 9.81 2.58 -0.57
CA LEU A 203 8.57 1.90 -0.93
C LEU A 203 8.41 1.79 -2.46
N GLU A 204 8.69 2.87 -3.19
CA GLU A 204 8.65 2.86 -4.65
C GLU A 204 9.61 1.82 -5.25
N ASN A 205 10.85 1.79 -4.77
CA ASN A 205 11.88 0.88 -5.27
C ASN A 205 11.58 -0.58 -4.94
N SER A 206 10.93 -0.88 -3.81
CA SER A 206 10.63 -2.25 -3.39
C SER A 206 9.70 -2.99 -4.35
N ALA A 207 8.87 -2.26 -5.11
CA ALA A 207 7.95 -2.86 -6.09
C ALA A 207 8.61 -3.21 -7.43
N ALA A 208 9.87 -2.81 -7.66
CA ALA A 208 10.53 -2.99 -8.97
C ALA A 208 10.66 -4.46 -9.40
N GLY A 209 10.82 -5.38 -8.44
CA GLY A 209 10.90 -6.82 -8.70
C GLY A 209 9.64 -7.42 -9.35
N LEU A 210 8.49 -6.77 -9.18
CA LEU A 210 7.21 -7.25 -9.73
C LEU A 210 7.03 -7.01 -11.25
N HIS A 211 7.99 -6.37 -11.92
CA HIS A 211 7.95 -6.26 -13.38
C HIS A 211 8.23 -7.59 -14.10
N ALA A 212 8.90 -8.55 -13.45
CA ALA A 212 9.06 -9.90 -13.95
C ALA A 212 7.89 -10.77 -13.47
N VAL A 213 7.02 -11.19 -14.39
CA VAL A 213 5.78 -11.90 -14.06
C VAL A 213 5.82 -13.38 -14.48
N PRO A 214 5.14 -14.28 -13.73
CA PRO A 214 5.21 -15.72 -13.99
C PRO A 214 4.39 -16.19 -15.18
N ILE A 215 3.72 -15.34 -15.96
CA ILE A 215 2.87 -15.72 -17.07
C ILE A 215 3.61 -16.65 -18.04
N GLY A 216 2.96 -17.76 -18.45
CA GLY A 216 3.54 -18.80 -19.25
C GLY A 216 4.23 -19.93 -18.47
N ALA A 217 4.29 -19.82 -17.13
CA ALA A 217 4.74 -20.90 -16.25
C ALA A 217 3.79 -22.10 -16.26
N THR A 218 2.51 -21.85 -16.53
CA THR A 218 1.40 -22.81 -16.41
C THR A 218 1.29 -23.38 -15.00
N ALA A 219 1.19 -24.69 -14.83
CA ALA A 219 0.87 -25.30 -13.53
C ALA A 219 2.02 -25.20 -12.51
N VAL A 220 3.27 -25.46 -12.92
CA VAL A 220 4.43 -25.61 -12.01
C VAL A 220 5.74 -25.07 -12.60
N GLY A 221 5.70 -24.20 -13.59
CA GLY A 221 6.91 -23.59 -14.18
C GLY A 221 7.36 -24.21 -15.52
N THR A 222 6.86 -25.38 -15.88
CA THR A 222 7.28 -26.10 -17.09
C THR A 222 6.76 -25.52 -18.41
N GLY A 223 5.70 -24.71 -18.35
CA GLY A 223 5.00 -24.21 -19.54
C GLY A 223 4.21 -25.27 -20.29
N ILE A 224 4.03 -26.47 -19.72
CA ILE A 224 3.26 -27.56 -20.37
C ILE A 224 1.82 -27.11 -20.65
N GLY A 225 1.36 -27.37 -21.88
CA GLY A 225 0.02 -26.96 -22.33
C GLY A 225 -0.04 -25.56 -22.95
N ALA A 226 1.07 -24.79 -22.94
CA ALA A 226 1.20 -23.53 -23.66
C ALA A 226 2.11 -23.67 -24.90
N PRO A 227 1.85 -22.95 -25.99
CA PRO A 227 2.73 -22.94 -27.17
C PRO A 227 4.04 -22.21 -26.86
N ASP A 228 5.08 -22.53 -27.60
CA ASP A 228 6.40 -21.92 -27.47
C ASP A 228 6.34 -20.39 -27.56
N GLY A 229 7.01 -19.72 -26.63
CA GLY A 229 7.06 -18.24 -26.52
C GLY A 229 5.75 -17.59 -26.07
N PHE A 230 4.79 -18.36 -25.53
CA PHE A 230 3.53 -17.81 -25.03
C PHE A 230 3.72 -16.77 -23.92
N GLY A 231 4.54 -17.09 -22.92
CA GLY A 231 4.80 -16.20 -21.79
C GLY A 231 5.44 -14.88 -22.22
N GLU A 232 6.43 -14.95 -23.10
CA GLU A 232 7.13 -13.77 -23.64
C GLU A 232 6.19 -12.87 -24.45
N ARG A 233 5.31 -13.46 -25.27
CA ARG A 233 4.28 -12.72 -26.01
C ARG A 233 3.26 -12.08 -25.08
N CYS A 234 2.78 -12.80 -24.06
CA CYS A 234 1.87 -12.24 -23.07
C CYS A 234 2.51 -11.08 -22.30
N ALA A 235 3.76 -11.21 -21.87
CA ALA A 235 4.47 -10.14 -21.18
C ALA A 235 4.67 -8.90 -22.04
N ALA A 236 4.98 -9.06 -23.33
CA ALA A 236 5.09 -7.95 -24.28
C ALA A 236 3.75 -7.22 -24.45
N GLU A 237 2.63 -7.95 -24.63
CA GLU A 237 1.28 -7.37 -24.66
C GLU A 237 0.93 -6.64 -23.36
N LEU A 238 1.27 -7.20 -22.21
CA LEU A 238 1.06 -6.55 -20.92
C LEU A 238 1.90 -5.28 -20.77
N ALA A 239 3.12 -5.26 -21.30
CA ALA A 239 3.95 -4.06 -21.31
C ALA A 239 3.28 -2.94 -22.12
N GLU A 240 2.73 -3.24 -23.30
CA GLU A 240 1.99 -2.28 -24.11
C GLU A 240 0.69 -1.81 -23.42
N LEU A 241 -0.09 -2.74 -22.87
CA LEU A 241 -1.37 -2.44 -22.23
C LEU A 241 -1.24 -1.63 -20.93
N THR A 242 -0.08 -1.69 -20.27
CA THR A 242 0.15 -1.01 -18.98
C THR A 242 1.09 0.18 -19.09
N GLY A 243 1.86 0.29 -20.17
CA GLY A 243 2.94 1.28 -20.31
C GLY A 243 4.11 1.04 -19.33
N ARG A 244 4.25 -0.19 -18.80
CA ARG A 244 5.28 -0.59 -17.83
C ARG A 244 6.24 -1.61 -18.44
N PRO A 245 7.49 -1.70 -17.99
CA PRO A 245 8.49 -2.62 -18.55
C PRO A 245 8.26 -4.06 -18.05
N ILE A 246 7.10 -4.64 -18.34
CA ILE A 246 6.74 -6.00 -17.94
C ILE A 246 7.51 -7.02 -18.77
N THR A 247 8.09 -8.03 -18.12
CA THR A 247 8.81 -9.13 -18.74
C THR A 247 8.34 -10.48 -18.18
N ALA A 248 8.47 -11.54 -18.96
CA ALA A 248 8.32 -12.89 -18.41
C ALA A 248 9.47 -13.20 -17.43
N ALA A 249 9.17 -13.85 -16.33
CA ALA A 249 10.19 -14.26 -15.35
C ALA A 249 11.24 -15.16 -16.00
N ALA A 250 12.51 -14.91 -15.71
CA ALA A 250 13.62 -15.70 -16.23
C ALA A 250 13.61 -17.14 -15.69
N ASP A 251 13.25 -17.30 -14.43
CA ASP A 251 13.01 -18.59 -13.81
C ASP A 251 11.52 -18.66 -13.40
N ARG A 252 10.77 -19.48 -14.11
CA ARG A 252 9.34 -19.66 -13.91
C ARG A 252 9.00 -20.53 -12.70
N PHE A 253 9.93 -21.41 -12.29
CA PHE A 253 9.76 -22.23 -11.08
C PHE A 253 9.90 -21.36 -9.83
N ASP A 254 10.95 -20.52 -9.80
CA ASP A 254 11.17 -19.54 -8.74
C ASP A 254 9.96 -18.61 -8.58
N ALA A 255 9.48 -18.04 -9.69
CA ALA A 255 8.41 -17.05 -9.70
C ALA A 255 7.03 -17.58 -9.23
N LEU A 256 6.82 -18.91 -9.22
CA LEU A 256 5.62 -19.54 -8.66
C LEU A 256 5.78 -19.96 -7.20
N ALA A 257 6.99 -20.34 -6.78
CA ALA A 257 7.24 -20.90 -5.47
C ALA A 257 7.60 -19.83 -4.41
N HIS A 258 8.24 -18.73 -4.81
CA HIS A 258 8.81 -17.75 -3.88
C HIS A 258 8.17 -16.37 -4.03
N PHE A 259 7.66 -15.85 -2.92
CA PHE A 259 6.96 -14.56 -2.85
C PHE A 259 7.72 -13.52 -2.02
N ASP A 260 9.03 -13.70 -1.84
CA ASP A 260 9.89 -12.76 -1.13
C ASP A 260 9.83 -11.31 -1.67
N PRO A 261 9.61 -11.02 -2.98
CA PRO A 261 9.40 -9.65 -3.44
C PRO A 261 8.19 -8.96 -2.78
N TYR A 262 7.13 -9.69 -2.44
CA TYR A 262 5.98 -9.13 -1.73
C TYR A 262 6.29 -8.86 -0.24
N ALA A 263 7.13 -9.68 0.38
CA ALA A 263 7.63 -9.42 1.74
C ALA A 263 8.51 -8.17 1.78
N GLU A 264 9.31 -7.90 0.76
CA GLU A 264 10.11 -6.67 0.64
C GLU A 264 9.20 -5.43 0.60
N ILE A 265 8.12 -5.47 -0.18
CA ILE A 265 7.13 -4.38 -0.24
C ILE A 265 6.44 -4.18 1.12
N ALA A 266 6.03 -5.25 1.78
CA ALA A 266 5.42 -5.20 3.10
C ALA A 266 6.37 -4.62 4.16
N ALA A 267 7.66 -4.99 4.12
CA ALA A 267 8.69 -4.44 4.99
C ALA A 267 8.93 -2.95 4.71
N ALA A 268 8.95 -2.53 3.45
CA ALA A 268 9.07 -1.13 3.07
C ALA A 268 7.86 -0.30 3.54
N GLY A 269 6.64 -0.82 3.38
CA GLY A 269 5.42 -0.22 3.92
C GLY A 269 5.44 -0.09 5.45
N THR A 270 5.85 -1.14 6.14
CA THR A 270 6.04 -1.13 7.61
C THR A 270 7.05 -0.05 8.03
N ARG A 271 8.19 0.06 7.34
CA ARG A 271 9.19 1.10 7.61
C ARG A 271 8.64 2.51 7.41
N ALA A 272 7.84 2.73 6.35
CA ALA A 272 7.17 4.00 6.11
C ALA A 272 6.19 4.34 7.25
N ALA A 273 5.38 3.40 7.68
CA ALA A 273 4.44 3.56 8.78
C ALA A 273 5.13 3.86 10.12
N LEU A 274 6.22 3.16 10.44
CA LEU A 274 7.01 3.41 11.67
C LEU A 274 7.63 4.80 11.67
N THR A 275 8.19 5.24 10.55
CA THR A 275 8.79 6.58 10.41
C THR A 275 7.74 7.67 10.61
N THR A 276 6.59 7.54 9.92
CA THR A 276 5.51 8.52 10.02
C THR A 276 4.89 8.55 11.42
N ALA A 277 4.70 7.39 12.05
CA ALA A 277 4.17 7.29 13.41
C ALA A 277 5.13 7.88 14.46
N LYS A 278 6.45 7.71 14.29
CA LYS A 278 7.46 8.34 15.16
C LYS A 278 7.36 9.87 15.11
N ILE A 279 7.25 10.44 13.92
CA ILE A 279 7.09 11.88 13.74
C ILE A 279 5.77 12.36 14.37
N ALA A 280 4.69 11.62 14.16
CA ALA A 280 3.40 11.93 14.76
C ALA A 280 3.43 11.89 16.28
N ALA A 281 4.16 10.94 16.87
CA ALA A 281 4.36 10.84 18.32
C ALA A 281 5.14 12.03 18.87
N ASP A 282 6.19 12.51 18.19
CA ASP A 282 6.95 13.68 18.58
C ASP A 282 6.08 14.95 18.56
N ILE A 283 5.31 15.16 17.49
CA ILE A 283 4.40 16.31 17.41
C ILE A 283 3.34 16.23 18.51
N ARG A 284 2.84 15.04 18.83
CA ARG A 284 1.91 14.83 19.93
C ARG A 284 2.51 15.20 21.28
N LEU A 285 3.77 14.86 21.54
CA LEU A 285 4.48 15.23 22.76
C LEU A 285 4.72 16.74 22.83
N LEU A 286 5.25 17.34 21.78
CA LEU A 286 5.57 18.77 21.71
C LEU A 286 4.32 19.65 21.82
N SER A 287 3.14 19.19 21.38
CA SER A 287 1.86 19.89 21.52
C SER A 287 1.13 19.59 22.83
N SER A 288 1.69 18.79 23.72
CA SER A 288 1.04 18.37 24.96
C SER A 288 0.86 19.56 25.95
N GLY A 289 -0.23 19.53 26.68
CA GLY A 289 -0.52 20.57 27.68
C GLY A 289 -1.94 21.14 27.56
N PRO A 290 -2.16 22.46 27.72
CA PRO A 290 -1.19 23.57 27.71
C PRO A 290 -0.42 23.86 29.01
N ARG A 291 -0.81 23.27 30.15
CA ARG A 291 -0.16 23.60 31.45
C ARG A 291 0.80 22.51 31.96
N GLY A 292 0.43 21.26 31.81
CA GLY A 292 1.14 20.09 32.35
C GLY A 292 1.98 19.32 31.31
N GLY A 293 2.19 19.88 30.13
CA GLY A 293 2.95 19.24 29.06
C GLY A 293 4.08 20.10 28.52
N PHE A 294 4.70 19.67 27.41
CA PHE A 294 5.81 20.41 26.78
C PHE A 294 5.36 21.75 26.23
N GLY A 295 4.26 21.81 25.48
CA GLY A 295 3.67 23.06 24.99
C GLY A 295 4.62 23.92 24.16
N ASP A 296 5.51 23.30 23.36
CA ASP A 296 6.44 24.03 22.48
C ASP A 296 5.75 24.49 21.19
N LEU A 297 4.78 23.69 20.72
CA LEU A 297 4.04 23.99 19.49
C LEU A 297 2.54 23.83 19.69
N THR A 298 1.74 24.37 18.79
CA THR A 298 0.29 24.17 18.70
C THR A 298 -0.08 23.42 17.42
N ILE A 299 -1.20 22.73 17.47
CA ILE A 299 -1.76 21.95 16.35
C ILE A 299 -3.21 22.39 16.10
N PRO A 300 -3.73 22.22 14.87
CA PRO A 300 -5.12 22.56 14.56
C PRO A 300 -6.14 21.82 15.43
N ALA A 301 -7.14 22.56 15.92
CA ALA A 301 -8.30 21.99 16.63
C ALA A 301 -9.31 21.49 15.60
N VAL A 302 -9.12 20.27 15.08
CA VAL A 302 -9.95 19.71 13.99
C VAL A 302 -11.30 19.21 14.47
N GLN A 303 -11.45 18.92 15.76
CA GLN A 303 -12.71 18.49 16.42
C GLN A 303 -12.67 18.74 17.91
N ALA A 304 -13.82 18.64 18.58
CA ALA A 304 -13.89 18.73 20.04
C ALA A 304 -13.08 17.61 20.70
N GLY A 305 -12.22 17.97 21.64
CA GLY A 305 -11.32 17.03 22.33
C GLY A 305 -11.98 16.31 23.54
N SER A 306 -13.15 16.76 23.98
CA SER A 306 -13.85 16.16 25.13
C SER A 306 -15.33 16.51 25.12
N SER A 307 -16.17 15.58 25.56
CA SER A 307 -17.60 15.80 25.75
C SER A 307 -17.94 16.51 27.07
N ILE A 308 -17.01 16.57 28.03
CA ILE A 308 -17.22 17.13 29.38
C ILE A 308 -16.20 18.23 29.77
N MET A 309 -15.16 18.44 28.98
CA MET A 309 -14.14 19.47 29.21
C MET A 309 -14.13 20.44 28.03
N PRO A 310 -14.85 21.58 28.12
CA PRO A 310 -14.83 22.59 27.08
C PRO A 310 -13.41 23.09 26.79
N ALA A 311 -13.13 23.44 25.53
CA ALA A 311 -11.84 23.97 25.06
C ALA A 311 -10.65 22.97 25.10
N LYS A 312 -10.86 21.70 25.46
CA LYS A 312 -9.80 20.69 25.37
C LYS A 312 -9.57 20.32 23.89
N VAL A 313 -8.32 20.44 23.44
CA VAL A 313 -7.87 20.02 22.11
C VAL A 313 -7.02 18.75 22.26
N ASN A 314 -7.37 17.70 21.55
CA ASN A 314 -6.58 16.46 21.51
C ASN A 314 -5.80 16.36 20.21
N PRO A 315 -4.62 15.74 20.19
CA PRO A 315 -3.81 15.51 18.99
C PRO A 315 -4.36 14.33 18.16
N VAL A 316 -5.66 14.36 17.84
CA VAL A 316 -6.39 13.22 17.25
C VAL A 316 -5.83 12.77 15.91
N VAL A 317 -5.25 13.68 15.11
CA VAL A 317 -4.62 13.34 13.83
C VAL A 317 -3.34 12.54 14.07
N SER A 318 -2.50 12.97 15.00
CA SER A 318 -1.28 12.20 15.38
C SER A 318 -1.66 10.81 15.92
N GLU A 319 -2.70 10.71 16.74
CA GLU A 319 -3.19 9.44 17.26
C GLU A 319 -3.75 8.53 16.16
N TYR A 320 -4.43 9.09 15.16
CA TYR A 320 -4.91 8.36 13.99
C TYR A 320 -3.74 7.76 13.17
N VAL A 321 -2.72 8.57 12.87
CA VAL A 321 -1.51 8.12 12.18
C VAL A 321 -0.83 6.97 12.93
N MET A 322 -0.71 7.08 14.26
CA MET A 322 -0.13 6.01 15.08
C MET A 322 -0.95 4.73 15.01
N GLN A 323 -2.28 4.79 15.06
CA GLN A 323 -3.16 3.63 14.97
C GLN A 323 -3.09 2.96 13.58
N LEU A 324 -3.04 3.74 12.49
CA LEU A 324 -2.85 3.19 11.15
C LEU A 324 -1.49 2.48 11.03
N SER A 325 -0.44 2.96 11.70
CA SER A 325 0.85 2.26 11.73
C SER A 325 0.76 0.87 12.36
N TYR A 326 -0.11 0.67 13.33
CA TYR A 326 -0.34 -0.66 13.94
C TYR A 326 -1.05 -1.60 12.97
N ARG A 327 -2.01 -1.09 12.17
CA ARG A 327 -2.69 -1.88 11.14
C ARG A 327 -1.71 -2.29 10.03
N VAL A 328 -0.91 -1.35 9.51
CA VAL A 328 0.14 -1.64 8.51
C VAL A 328 1.09 -2.75 9.00
N ARG A 329 1.49 -2.72 10.27
CA ARG A 329 2.32 -3.78 10.86
C ARG A 329 1.59 -5.13 10.89
N GLY A 330 0.29 -5.13 11.19
CA GLY A 330 -0.54 -6.34 11.14
C GLY A 330 -0.62 -6.92 9.72
N HIS A 331 -0.83 -6.06 8.72
CA HIS A 331 -0.81 -6.45 7.31
C HIS A 331 0.56 -7.00 6.90
N GLY A 332 1.65 -6.32 7.29
CA GLY A 332 3.02 -6.79 7.02
C GLY A 332 3.27 -8.18 7.58
N HIS A 333 2.84 -8.44 8.81
CA HIS A 333 2.97 -9.78 9.41
C HIS A 333 2.13 -10.84 8.68
N ALA A 334 0.94 -10.49 8.19
CA ALA A 334 0.14 -11.42 7.38
C ALA A 334 0.86 -11.81 6.08
N VAL A 335 1.53 -10.83 5.42
CA VAL A 335 2.35 -11.10 4.23
C VAL A 335 3.54 -12.00 4.57
N GLU A 336 4.26 -11.73 5.67
CA GLU A 336 5.38 -12.57 6.13
C GLU A 336 4.95 -14.03 6.35
N CYS A 337 3.81 -14.25 7.03
CA CYS A 337 3.26 -15.57 7.24
C CYS A 337 2.89 -16.26 5.91
N ALA A 338 2.28 -15.53 4.98
CA ALA A 338 1.87 -16.04 3.68
C ALA A 338 3.07 -16.42 2.80
N VAL A 339 4.11 -15.60 2.79
CA VAL A 339 5.35 -15.88 2.06
C VAL A 339 6.03 -17.14 2.62
N ALA A 340 6.07 -17.28 3.94
CA ALA A 340 6.66 -18.45 4.61
C ALA A 340 5.84 -19.75 4.43
N ALA A 341 4.59 -19.66 3.99
CA ALA A 341 3.67 -20.79 3.83
C ALA A 341 3.68 -21.41 2.42
N GLY A 342 4.59 -20.99 1.53
CA GLY A 342 4.77 -21.64 0.23
C GLY A 342 5.15 -23.13 0.39
N GLU A 343 4.54 -23.99 -0.41
CA GLU A 343 4.74 -25.43 -0.32
C GLU A 343 5.21 -25.98 -1.67
N LEU A 344 6.42 -26.54 -1.70
CA LEU A 344 7.02 -27.14 -2.88
C LEU A 344 7.05 -26.16 -4.07
N GLU A 345 6.37 -26.46 -5.16
CA GLU A 345 6.46 -25.74 -6.43
C GLU A 345 5.53 -24.51 -6.51
N LEU A 346 4.70 -24.23 -5.49
CA LEU A 346 3.71 -23.16 -5.56
C LEU A 346 3.45 -22.51 -4.18
N ASN A 347 3.35 -21.20 -4.15
CA ASN A 347 2.77 -20.50 -3.02
C ASN A 347 1.29 -20.19 -3.34
N VAL A 348 0.36 -20.78 -2.58
CA VAL A 348 -1.09 -20.63 -2.79
C VAL A 348 -1.74 -19.54 -1.92
N MET A 349 -0.93 -18.69 -1.26
CA MET A 349 -1.40 -17.67 -0.32
C MET A 349 -1.55 -16.27 -0.94
N GLU A 350 -1.55 -16.17 -2.28
CA GLU A 350 -1.70 -14.90 -3.02
C GLU A 350 -2.89 -14.05 -2.56
N PRO A 351 -4.09 -14.63 -2.30
CA PRO A 351 -5.25 -13.83 -1.95
C PRO A 351 -5.05 -12.99 -0.67
N VAL A 352 -4.44 -13.54 0.37
CA VAL A 352 -4.16 -12.79 1.60
C VAL A 352 -3.02 -11.80 1.42
N VAL A 353 -2.03 -12.08 0.55
CA VAL A 353 -0.96 -11.14 0.20
C VAL A 353 -1.53 -9.91 -0.49
N LEU A 354 -2.42 -10.12 -1.47
CA LEU A 354 -3.07 -9.02 -2.19
C LEU A 354 -3.92 -8.15 -1.25
N ASP A 355 -4.75 -8.75 -0.41
CA ASP A 355 -5.59 -8.02 0.55
C ASP A 355 -4.77 -7.22 1.55
N ALA A 356 -3.73 -7.82 2.13
CA ALA A 356 -2.87 -7.20 3.12
C ALA A 356 -2.04 -6.03 2.53
N LEU A 357 -1.47 -6.18 1.33
CA LEU A 357 -0.73 -5.09 0.68
C LEU A 357 -1.66 -3.96 0.26
N THR A 358 -2.87 -4.26 -0.24
CA THR A 358 -3.88 -3.24 -0.54
C THR A 358 -4.26 -2.47 0.73
N GLY A 359 -4.52 -3.18 1.85
CA GLY A 359 -4.78 -2.54 3.14
C GLY A 359 -3.61 -1.69 3.65
N THR A 360 -2.37 -2.12 3.41
CA THR A 360 -1.17 -1.34 3.73
C THR A 360 -1.14 -0.02 2.95
N PHE A 361 -1.44 -0.05 1.66
CA PHE A 361 -1.41 1.14 0.81
C PHE A 361 -2.52 2.13 1.15
N ASP A 362 -3.73 1.63 1.41
CA ASP A 362 -4.86 2.45 1.88
C ASP A 362 -4.52 3.16 3.20
N ASP A 363 -3.99 2.42 4.17
CA ASP A 363 -3.64 2.95 5.49
C ASP A 363 -2.50 3.97 5.42
N LEU A 364 -1.46 3.74 4.61
CA LEU A 364 -0.36 4.68 4.41
C LEU A 364 -0.82 5.96 3.71
N THR A 365 -1.65 5.84 2.68
CA THR A 365 -2.22 6.97 1.96
C THR A 365 -3.07 7.84 2.90
N ALA A 366 -3.97 7.21 3.65
CA ALA A 366 -4.83 7.89 4.61
C ALA A 366 -4.01 8.58 5.72
N ALA A 367 -2.99 7.89 6.27
CA ALA A 367 -2.12 8.43 7.30
C ALA A 367 -1.35 9.66 6.81
N ALA A 368 -0.64 9.54 5.68
CA ALA A 368 0.22 10.60 5.16
C ALA A 368 -0.58 11.83 4.73
N THR A 369 -1.66 11.63 3.97
CA THR A 369 -2.53 12.72 3.50
C THR A 369 -3.21 13.46 4.65
N THR A 370 -3.77 12.71 5.62
CA THR A 370 -4.44 13.30 6.78
C THR A 370 -3.44 14.05 7.65
N PHE A 371 -2.25 13.48 7.85
CA PHE A 371 -1.21 14.12 8.66
C PHE A 371 -0.73 15.42 8.04
N ALA A 372 -0.45 15.45 6.73
CA ALA A 372 -0.06 16.64 6.01
C ALA A 372 -1.13 17.74 6.16
N ARG A 373 -2.33 17.46 5.67
CA ARG A 373 -3.39 18.47 5.46
C ARG A 373 -4.12 18.90 6.74
N ARG A 374 -4.20 18.04 7.76
CA ARG A 374 -5.00 18.28 8.97
C ARG A 374 -4.17 18.54 10.22
N CYS A 375 -2.85 18.32 10.15
CA CYS A 375 -1.94 18.57 11.28
C CYS A 375 -0.77 19.46 10.87
N VAL A 376 0.07 19.02 9.94
CA VAL A 376 1.33 19.70 9.61
C VAL A 376 1.09 21.08 8.99
N ASP A 377 0.18 21.22 8.03
CA ASP A 377 -0.11 22.50 7.37
C ASP A 377 -0.49 23.62 8.34
N GLY A 378 -1.21 23.28 9.39
CA GLY A 378 -1.67 24.24 10.40
C GLY A 378 -0.87 24.24 11.71
N LEU A 379 0.23 23.49 11.78
CA LEU A 379 1.11 23.49 12.95
C LEU A 379 1.86 24.82 13.09
N ALA A 380 1.97 25.33 14.33
CA ALA A 380 2.73 26.55 14.65
C ALA A 380 3.62 26.35 15.88
N TRP A 381 4.78 27.02 15.88
CA TRP A 381 5.74 27.01 17.00
C TRP A 381 5.51 28.24 17.90
N ASP A 382 4.28 28.38 18.37
CA ASP A 382 3.81 29.45 19.24
C ASP A 382 3.27 28.89 20.58
N GLY A 383 3.68 27.72 20.93
CA GLY A 383 3.25 27.05 22.16
C GLY A 383 3.57 27.88 23.39
N PRO A 384 2.71 27.86 24.42
CA PRO A 384 2.81 28.76 25.58
C PRO A 384 4.04 28.52 26.45
N HIS A 385 4.75 27.43 26.25
CA HIS A 385 5.93 27.05 27.01
C HIS A 385 7.24 27.13 26.24
N ARG A 386 7.23 27.38 24.94
CA ARG A 386 8.43 27.35 24.10
C ARG A 386 9.53 28.24 24.62
N GLU A 387 9.23 29.52 24.90
CA GLU A 387 10.21 30.47 25.37
C GLU A 387 10.74 30.15 26.79
N ARG A 388 9.83 29.73 27.69
CA ARG A 388 10.21 29.27 29.02
C ARG A 388 11.13 28.05 28.97
N ASN A 389 10.82 27.09 28.11
CA ASN A 389 11.61 25.87 27.98
C ASN A 389 13.02 26.17 27.43
N LEU A 390 13.18 27.19 26.59
CA LEU A 390 14.49 27.62 26.09
C LEU A 390 15.45 28.10 27.21
N THR A 391 14.96 28.53 28.35
CA THR A 391 15.81 28.94 29.48
C THR A 391 16.58 27.79 30.10
N GLY A 392 16.09 26.55 29.91
CA GLY A 392 16.75 25.29 30.35
C GLY A 392 17.84 24.77 29.40
N ALA A 393 18.14 25.49 28.30
CA ALA A 393 19.09 25.02 27.32
C ALA A 393 20.53 24.96 27.86
N LEU A 394 21.20 23.85 27.59
CA LEU A 394 22.53 23.55 28.14
C LEU A 394 23.70 24.03 27.25
N ASP A 395 23.44 24.85 26.23
CA ASP A 395 24.44 25.37 25.27
C ASP A 395 25.69 25.95 25.99
N ARG A 396 25.46 26.84 26.96
CA ARG A 396 26.53 27.46 27.72
C ARG A 396 27.46 26.44 28.40
N TRP A 397 26.89 25.37 28.91
CA TRP A 397 27.67 24.34 29.60
C TRP A 397 28.46 23.49 28.63
N VAL A 398 27.92 23.22 27.45
CA VAL A 398 28.62 22.52 26.36
C VAL A 398 29.79 23.35 25.84
N GLU A 399 29.57 24.64 25.58
CA GLU A 399 30.59 25.60 25.13
C GLU A 399 31.70 25.72 26.18
N LEU A 400 31.36 25.88 27.45
CA LEU A 400 32.31 25.97 28.56
C LEU A 400 33.14 24.67 28.68
N SER A 401 32.47 23.52 28.59
CA SER A 401 33.16 22.22 28.61
C SER A 401 34.13 22.05 27.45
N ALA A 402 33.79 22.53 26.27
CA ALA A 402 34.67 22.50 25.09
C ALA A 402 35.86 23.45 25.24
N ALA A 403 35.67 24.59 25.87
CA ALA A 403 36.74 25.65 26.05
C ALA A 403 37.67 25.36 27.23
N GLU A 404 37.17 24.89 28.35
CA GLU A 404 37.91 24.81 29.63
C GLU A 404 37.99 23.40 30.20
N GLY A 405 37.35 22.39 29.57
CA GLY A 405 37.30 21.02 30.01
C GLY A 405 36.06 20.70 30.84
N TYR A 406 35.64 19.42 30.76
CA TYR A 406 34.40 18.89 31.36
C TYR A 406 34.35 19.05 32.88
N GLU A 407 35.48 18.76 33.58
CA GLU A 407 35.54 18.87 35.04
C GLU A 407 35.39 20.31 35.53
N THR A 408 36.01 21.31 34.84
CA THR A 408 35.89 22.74 35.13
C THR A 408 34.44 23.19 34.96
N ALA A 409 33.80 22.82 33.87
CA ALA A 409 32.39 23.15 33.60
C ALA A 409 31.48 22.52 34.68
N THR A 410 31.72 21.27 35.08
CA THR A 410 30.98 20.59 36.14
C THR A 410 31.16 21.28 37.53
N GLY A 411 32.40 21.73 37.83
CA GLY A 411 32.67 22.45 39.07
C GLY A 411 31.88 23.76 39.11
N ARG A 412 31.94 24.56 38.06
CA ARG A 412 31.20 25.85 38.01
C ARG A 412 29.67 25.66 38.05
N LEU A 413 29.14 24.57 37.44
CA LEU A 413 27.72 24.27 37.56
C LEU A 413 27.31 23.99 39.01
N ARG A 414 28.14 23.27 39.80
CA ARG A 414 27.88 22.98 41.21
C ARG A 414 28.02 24.22 42.12
N ASP A 415 28.98 25.10 41.81
CA ASP A 415 29.34 26.23 42.69
C ASP A 415 28.48 27.49 42.46
N GLY A 416 27.84 27.65 41.36
CA GLY A 416 27.13 28.88 41.04
C GLY A 416 25.86 28.74 40.19
N GLY A 417 25.46 27.56 39.88
CA GLY A 417 24.44 27.27 38.87
C GLY A 417 23.02 27.05 39.36
N GLY A 418 22.58 27.83 40.35
CA GLY A 418 21.17 27.78 40.77
C GLY A 418 20.15 28.47 39.88
N ASP A 419 20.58 29.10 38.79
CA ASP A 419 19.74 29.76 37.78
C ASP A 419 20.03 29.17 36.39
N ALA A 420 19.41 28.02 36.10
CA ALA A 420 19.22 27.49 34.76
C ALA A 420 17.72 27.46 34.46
#